data_96bfd7c77bd821465950d4cc644622d8
#
_entry.id   96bfd7c77bd821465950d4cc644622d8
#
_cell.length_a   1.000
_cell.length_b   1.000
_cell.length_c   1.000
_cell.angle_alpha   90.00
_cell.angle_beta   90.00
_cell.angle_gamma   90.00
#
_symmetry.space_group_name_H-M   'P 1'
#
loop_
_entity.id
_entity.type
_entity.pdbx_description
1 polymer ?
#
loop_
_entity_poly.entity_id
_entity_poly.type
_entity_poly.pdbx_seq_one_letter_code
_entity_poly.pdbx_strand_id
1 'polypeptide(L)'
;SEMCIRDREYSLEVNNGPNHLHGGTKNFANRLWESRVETNRVVMSLLSEDGDQNYPGELNVEAVFDFDDDNALEITYLAKTDKTTVVNLTNHVYFNLAGDGSGSILDHELRLNSSKVLEMNDKQIPTGKLLDAAGTPQDFRQFRPFRPGIGSEFNHIRDFKGYDHPFVIDGWQPNILGEVGELREKGSGRCVKILSSQPSVMVYTGNWLAGGCPETKTGGRYNDYDGVAIECQNYPDAVNHPDFPSPLLKPGELYCQKIVFRFGTF
;
A
#
# COMPACT_ATOMS: atom_id res chain seq x y z
N SER A 1 -17.55 1.98 -4.89
CA SER A 1 -18.08 3.36 -4.73
C SER A 1 -19.21 3.47 -3.68
N GLU A 2 -19.51 2.39 -3.01
CA GLU A 2 -20.46 2.34 -1.90
C GLU A 2 -19.76 1.74 -0.67
N MET A 3 -20.07 2.29 0.50
CA MET A 3 -19.48 1.91 1.76
C MET A 3 -20.59 1.74 2.79
N CYS A 4 -20.68 0.58 3.43
CA CYS A 4 -21.66 0.31 4.48
C CYS A 4 -20.98 0.37 5.85
N ILE A 5 -21.42 1.32 6.70
CA ILE A 5 -21.03 1.42 8.10
C ILE A 5 -22.25 1.15 8.96
N ARG A 6 -22.29 -0.02 9.61
CA ARG A 6 -23.45 -0.53 10.34
C ARG A 6 -24.69 -0.59 9.43
N ASP A 7 -25.68 0.27 9.69
CA ASP A 7 -26.98 0.37 8.99
C ASP A 7 -27.06 1.55 8.01
N ARG A 8 -25.93 2.24 7.79
CA ARG A 8 -25.86 3.40 6.89
C ARG A 8 -24.99 3.11 5.70
N GLU A 9 -25.52 3.48 4.55
CA GLU A 9 -24.81 3.44 3.26
C GLU A 9 -24.30 4.85 2.93
N TYR A 10 -23.06 4.91 2.46
CA TYR A 10 -22.40 6.13 2.00
C TYR A 10 -21.95 5.92 0.56
N SER A 11 -22.46 6.76 -0.33
CA SER A 11 -22.00 6.78 -1.73
C SER A 11 -20.72 7.59 -1.83
N LEU A 12 -19.65 6.97 -2.29
CA LEU A 12 -18.35 7.60 -2.48
C LEU A 12 -18.18 8.06 -3.94
N GLU A 13 -17.31 9.06 -4.13
CA GLU A 13 -16.98 9.54 -5.48
C GLU A 13 -16.39 8.41 -6.33
N VAL A 14 -16.85 8.29 -7.57
CA VAL A 14 -16.28 7.37 -8.57
C VAL A 14 -15.16 8.09 -9.31
N ASN A 15 -13.92 7.68 -9.10
CA ASN A 15 -12.73 8.33 -9.66
C ASN A 15 -11.77 7.38 -10.40
N ASN A 16 -12.09 6.07 -10.45
CA ASN A 16 -11.31 5.09 -11.17
C ASN A 16 -12.22 4.01 -11.81
N GLY A 17 -12.56 4.18 -13.09
CA GLY A 17 -13.56 3.32 -13.73
C GLY A 17 -14.88 3.36 -12.94
N PRO A 18 -15.41 2.21 -12.47
CA PRO A 18 -16.61 2.18 -11.61
C PRO A 18 -16.26 2.32 -10.12
N ASN A 19 -15.00 2.46 -9.75
CA ASN A 19 -14.51 2.35 -8.37
C ASN A 19 -14.21 3.71 -7.74
N HIS A 20 -14.20 3.70 -6.41
CA HIS A 20 -13.58 4.73 -5.58
C HIS A 20 -12.17 4.28 -5.20
N LEU A 21 -11.16 5.08 -5.51
CA LEU A 21 -9.75 4.76 -5.30
C LEU A 21 -9.04 5.86 -4.52
N HIS A 22 -8.15 5.46 -3.60
CA HIS A 22 -7.24 6.34 -2.85
C HIS A 22 -7.92 7.48 -2.08
N GLY A 23 -9.19 7.35 -1.70
CA GLY A 23 -9.93 8.39 -0.98
C GLY A 23 -10.51 9.49 -1.87
N GLY A 24 -10.66 9.25 -3.19
CA GLY A 24 -11.29 10.19 -4.13
C GLY A 24 -10.32 11.15 -4.79
N THR A 25 -10.83 12.10 -5.58
CA THR A 25 -10.01 13.07 -6.33
C THR A 25 -9.33 14.09 -5.43
N LYS A 26 -9.93 14.44 -4.29
CA LYS A 26 -9.35 15.33 -3.27
C LYS A 26 -8.76 14.54 -2.10
N ASN A 27 -8.12 13.41 -2.39
CA ASN A 27 -7.49 12.56 -1.39
C ASN A 27 -6.35 13.26 -0.65
N PHE A 28 -5.84 12.63 0.40
CA PHE A 28 -4.82 13.21 1.28
C PHE A 28 -3.49 13.48 0.59
N ALA A 29 -3.15 12.75 -0.49
CA ALA A 29 -1.94 13.00 -1.28
C ALA A 29 -2.00 14.31 -2.08
N ASN A 30 -3.20 14.82 -2.37
CA ASN A 30 -3.43 16.04 -3.14
C ASN A 30 -3.70 17.27 -2.26
N ARG A 31 -3.41 17.20 -0.96
CA ARG A 31 -3.63 18.29 0.00
C ARG A 31 -2.35 18.86 0.54
N LEU A 32 -2.45 20.09 1.02
CA LEU A 32 -1.39 20.71 1.81
C LEU A 32 -1.50 20.21 3.25
N TRP A 33 -0.42 19.64 3.74
CA TRP A 33 -0.27 19.24 5.13
C TRP A 33 0.49 20.31 5.91
N GLU A 34 0.08 20.53 7.13
CA GLU A 34 0.94 21.24 8.07
C GLU A 34 2.10 20.33 8.45
N SER A 35 3.30 20.90 8.57
CA SER A 35 4.48 20.12 8.94
C SER A 35 5.29 20.78 10.03
N ARG A 36 5.86 19.98 10.92
CA ARG A 36 6.84 20.40 11.92
C ARG A 36 8.01 19.43 11.95
N VAL A 37 9.21 19.98 12.12
CA VAL A 37 10.42 19.19 12.31
C VAL A 37 10.70 19.12 13.80
N GLU A 38 10.83 17.90 14.31
CA GLU A 38 11.31 17.59 15.64
C GLU A 38 12.68 16.93 15.49
N THR A 39 13.48 16.86 16.53
CA THR A 39 14.92 16.49 16.51
C THR A 39 15.33 15.50 15.39
N ASN A 40 14.70 14.33 15.29
CA ASN A 40 15.03 13.29 14.29
C ASN A 40 13.84 12.87 13.42
N ARG A 41 12.75 13.63 13.43
CA ARG A 41 11.53 13.25 12.72
C ARG A 41 10.79 14.43 12.14
N VAL A 42 10.01 14.15 11.13
CA VAL A 42 9.05 15.08 10.54
C VAL A 42 7.65 14.60 10.89
N VAL A 43 6.84 15.49 11.45
CA VAL A 43 5.42 15.23 11.72
C VAL A 43 4.62 16.06 10.76
N MET A 44 3.75 15.41 10.02
CA MET A 44 2.80 16.05 9.11
C MET A 44 1.39 15.85 9.66
N SER A 45 0.56 16.88 9.67
CA SER A 45 -0.82 16.82 10.16
C SER A 45 -1.82 17.37 9.16
N LEU A 46 -2.99 16.77 9.14
CA LEU A 46 -4.10 17.11 8.25
C LEU A 46 -5.43 16.95 8.98
N LEU A 47 -6.31 17.93 8.81
CA LEU A 47 -7.72 17.82 9.20
C LEU A 47 -8.57 17.50 7.96
N SER A 48 -9.34 16.42 8.03
CA SER A 48 -10.40 16.07 7.10
C SER A 48 -11.74 16.33 7.76
N GLU A 49 -12.49 17.30 7.26
CA GLU A 49 -13.77 17.71 7.84
C GLU A 49 -14.86 16.63 7.66
N ASP A 50 -15.89 16.65 8.52
CA ASP A 50 -17.04 15.76 8.38
C ASP A 50 -17.69 15.87 7.01
N GLY A 51 -17.86 14.73 6.33
CA GLY A 51 -18.40 14.65 4.97
C GLY A 51 -17.40 14.86 3.85
N ASP A 52 -16.14 15.04 4.17
CA ASP A 52 -15.07 15.14 3.18
C ASP A 52 -15.00 13.87 2.32
N GLN A 53 -15.04 14.02 1.00
CA GLN A 53 -15.16 12.92 0.02
C GLN A 53 -16.29 11.93 0.37
N ASN A 54 -17.34 12.40 1.08
CA ASN A 54 -18.49 11.65 1.61
C ASN A 54 -18.15 10.65 2.74
N TYR A 55 -16.96 10.72 3.34
CA TYR A 55 -16.66 9.98 4.56
C TYR A 55 -17.26 10.67 5.78
N PRO A 56 -17.91 9.92 6.70
CA PRO A 56 -18.48 10.49 7.90
C PRO A 56 -17.41 10.82 8.95
N GLY A 57 -17.65 11.89 9.67
CA GLY A 57 -16.83 12.32 10.81
C GLY A 57 -15.65 13.20 10.44
N GLU A 58 -15.31 14.08 11.37
CA GLU A 58 -14.06 14.81 11.34
C GLU A 58 -12.91 13.83 11.65
N LEU A 59 -11.87 13.83 10.82
CA LEU A 59 -10.71 12.99 11.00
C LEU A 59 -9.44 13.84 11.14
N ASN A 60 -8.83 13.78 12.32
CA ASN A 60 -7.51 14.36 12.57
C ASN A 60 -6.45 13.31 12.27
N VAL A 61 -5.56 13.58 11.33
CA VAL A 61 -4.53 12.64 10.86
C VAL A 61 -3.14 13.21 11.12
N GLU A 62 -2.24 12.36 11.62
CA GLU A 62 -0.80 12.63 11.63
C GLU A 62 -0.05 11.51 10.90
N ALA A 63 0.96 11.90 10.11
CA ALA A 63 1.97 11.03 9.55
C ALA A 63 3.33 11.42 10.12
N VAL A 64 3.96 10.53 10.85
CA VAL A 64 5.25 10.74 11.50
C VAL A 64 6.30 9.94 10.75
N PHE A 65 7.32 10.64 10.25
CA PHE A 65 8.46 10.06 9.55
C PHE A 65 9.68 10.17 10.45
N ASP A 66 10.22 9.04 10.85
CA ASP A 66 11.42 8.91 11.68
C ASP A 66 12.49 8.13 10.92
N PHE A 67 13.70 8.66 10.80
CA PHE A 67 14.81 7.99 10.15
C PHE A 67 15.94 7.82 11.15
N ASP A 68 16.28 6.56 11.46
CA ASP A 68 17.25 6.20 12.49
C ASP A 68 18.67 5.94 11.92
N ASP A 69 19.61 5.76 12.83
CA ASP A 69 21.03 5.47 12.49
C ASP A 69 21.23 4.06 11.93
N ASP A 70 20.22 3.18 12.00
CA ASP A 70 20.21 1.82 11.42
C ASP A 70 19.67 1.80 9.98
N ASN A 71 19.57 2.97 9.34
CA ASN A 71 19.01 3.17 8.00
C ASN A 71 17.56 2.69 7.88
N ALA A 72 16.78 2.81 8.93
CA ALA A 72 15.36 2.50 8.90
C ALA A 72 14.53 3.78 8.86
N LEU A 73 13.63 3.87 7.87
CA LEU A 73 12.56 4.84 7.81
C LEU A 73 11.31 4.22 8.43
N GLU A 74 10.93 4.69 9.62
CA GLU A 74 9.63 4.36 10.22
C GLU A 74 8.61 5.43 9.82
N ILE A 75 7.45 5.00 9.33
CA ILE A 75 6.30 5.83 9.06
C ILE A 75 5.20 5.38 10.03
N THR A 76 4.77 6.28 10.91
CA THR A 76 3.65 6.03 11.83
C THR A 76 2.47 6.90 11.43
N TYR A 77 1.34 6.26 11.13
CA TYR A 77 0.07 6.95 10.89
C TYR A 77 -0.77 6.91 12.15
N LEU A 78 -1.21 8.09 12.59
CA LEU A 78 -2.11 8.28 13.71
C LEU A 78 -3.39 8.96 13.22
N ALA A 79 -4.55 8.51 13.72
CA ALA A 79 -5.79 9.23 13.44
C ALA A 79 -6.78 9.12 14.60
N LYS A 80 -7.61 10.16 14.74
CA LYS A 80 -8.77 10.22 15.65
C LYS A 80 -9.97 10.82 14.94
N THR A 81 -11.15 10.40 15.33
CA THR A 81 -12.41 10.85 14.74
C THR A 81 -13.47 11.15 15.79
N ASP A 82 -14.42 11.99 15.43
CA ASP A 82 -15.62 12.30 16.23
C ASP A 82 -16.84 11.42 15.91
N LYS A 83 -16.82 10.70 14.74
CA LYS A 83 -17.84 9.74 14.31
C LYS A 83 -17.20 8.47 13.81
N THR A 84 -17.93 7.35 13.85
CA THR A 84 -17.44 6.09 13.25
C THR A 84 -17.21 6.29 11.77
N THR A 85 -16.00 6.05 11.30
CA THR A 85 -15.58 6.22 9.91
C THR A 85 -14.63 5.09 9.48
N VAL A 86 -14.27 5.06 8.20
CA VAL A 86 -13.29 4.12 7.63
C VAL A 86 -11.93 4.79 7.53
N VAL A 87 -10.90 4.12 8.01
CA VAL A 87 -9.50 4.59 7.90
C VAL A 87 -8.62 3.44 7.42
N ASN A 88 -7.90 3.66 6.32
CA ASN A 88 -6.90 2.74 5.79
C ASN A 88 -5.77 3.55 5.14
N LEU A 89 -4.78 3.95 5.96
CA LEU A 89 -3.69 4.81 5.54
C LEU A 89 -2.46 3.98 5.16
N THR A 90 -1.83 4.36 4.05
CA THR A 90 -0.59 3.79 3.57
C THR A 90 0.23 4.85 2.84
N ASN A 91 1.37 4.47 2.26
CA ASN A 91 2.14 5.29 1.33
C ASN A 91 2.26 4.58 -0.01
N HIS A 92 2.42 5.34 -1.08
CA HIS A 92 2.54 4.81 -2.45
C HIS A 92 3.93 5.12 -3.03
N VAL A 93 4.98 4.90 -2.23
CA VAL A 93 6.35 5.09 -2.70
C VAL A 93 6.74 3.98 -3.67
N TYR A 94 7.40 4.36 -4.76
CA TYR A 94 7.96 3.41 -5.72
C TYR A 94 9.43 3.17 -5.44
N PHE A 95 9.83 1.90 -5.37
CA PHE A 95 11.22 1.48 -5.24
C PHE A 95 11.79 1.05 -6.58
N ASN A 96 13.02 1.50 -6.86
CA ASN A 96 13.93 0.91 -7.82
C ASN A 96 15.32 0.89 -7.19
N LEU A 97 15.75 -0.27 -6.70
CA LEU A 97 17.01 -0.43 -5.96
C LEU A 97 18.24 -0.36 -6.86
N ALA A 98 18.08 -0.45 -8.17
CA ALA A 98 19.16 -0.17 -9.12
C ALA A 98 19.45 1.33 -9.26
N GLY A 99 18.47 2.18 -8.88
CA GLY A 99 18.57 3.64 -8.91
C GLY A 99 17.52 4.29 -9.80
N ASP A 100 17.30 5.60 -9.62
CA ASP A 100 16.39 6.38 -10.46
C ASP A 100 16.87 6.38 -11.92
N GLY A 101 15.93 6.12 -12.85
CA GLY A 101 16.23 6.05 -14.28
C GLY A 101 17.03 4.82 -14.73
N SER A 102 17.25 3.83 -13.87
CA SER A 102 17.97 2.60 -14.21
C SER A 102 17.15 1.60 -15.06
N GLY A 103 15.88 1.91 -15.35
CA GLY A 103 14.98 1.06 -16.11
C GLY A 103 14.19 0.10 -15.22
N SER A 104 13.82 -1.05 -15.76
CA SER A 104 12.81 -1.94 -15.22
C SER A 104 13.22 -2.65 -13.93
N ILE A 105 12.26 -2.79 -12.99
CA ILE A 105 12.39 -3.55 -11.73
C ILE A 105 12.11 -5.06 -11.91
N LEU A 106 11.84 -5.54 -13.09
CA LEU A 106 11.37 -6.90 -13.29
C LEU A 106 12.36 -7.99 -12.83
N ASP A 107 13.64 -7.66 -12.73
CA ASP A 107 14.69 -8.55 -12.23
C ASP A 107 15.02 -8.34 -10.74
N HIS A 108 14.36 -7.39 -10.06
CA HIS A 108 14.39 -7.31 -8.60
C HIS A 108 13.74 -8.55 -8.01
N GLU A 109 14.29 -9.07 -6.93
CA GLU A 109 13.77 -10.25 -6.24
C GLU A 109 12.97 -9.83 -5.01
N LEU A 110 11.74 -10.32 -4.93
CA LEU A 110 10.87 -10.13 -3.77
C LEU A 110 10.74 -11.43 -2.99
N ARG A 111 10.76 -11.33 -1.66
CA ARG A 111 10.30 -12.36 -0.72
C ARG A 111 9.26 -11.74 0.21
N LEU A 112 8.16 -12.44 0.41
CA LEU A 112 7.08 -12.04 1.32
C LEU A 112 6.80 -13.13 2.35
N ASN A 113 6.48 -12.71 3.56
CA ASN A 113 5.90 -13.56 4.60
C ASN A 113 4.38 -13.69 4.36
N SER A 114 4.03 -14.32 3.24
CA SER A 114 2.66 -14.44 2.77
C SER A 114 2.45 -15.75 2.03
N SER A 115 1.49 -16.54 2.49
CA SER A 115 1.06 -17.76 1.83
C SER A 115 -0.24 -17.60 1.04
N LYS A 116 -0.91 -16.44 1.19
CA LYS A 116 -2.23 -16.19 0.60
C LYS A 116 -2.32 -14.81 -0.04
N VAL A 117 -3.15 -14.72 -1.07
CA VAL A 117 -3.45 -13.49 -1.81
C VAL A 117 -4.96 -13.29 -1.82
N LEU A 118 -5.44 -12.06 -1.71
CA LEU A 118 -6.87 -11.78 -1.92
C LEU A 118 -7.22 -12.00 -3.40
N GLU A 119 -8.30 -12.76 -3.64
CA GLU A 119 -8.86 -12.88 -4.99
C GLU A 119 -9.46 -11.54 -5.42
N MET A 120 -9.03 -11.05 -6.58
CA MET A 120 -9.54 -9.83 -7.19
C MET A 120 -10.44 -10.18 -8.38
N ASN A 121 -11.56 -9.49 -8.52
CA ASN A 121 -12.41 -9.62 -9.69
C ASN A 121 -11.86 -8.79 -10.89
N ASP A 122 -12.56 -8.82 -12.02
CA ASP A 122 -12.21 -8.08 -13.25
C ASP A 122 -12.22 -6.55 -13.11
N LYS A 123 -12.79 -6.04 -12.01
CA LYS A 123 -12.81 -4.61 -11.66
C LYS A 123 -11.79 -4.23 -10.60
N GLN A 124 -10.86 -5.13 -10.28
CA GLN A 124 -9.82 -4.94 -9.24
C GLN A 124 -10.41 -4.72 -7.83
N ILE A 125 -11.54 -5.38 -7.53
CA ILE A 125 -12.15 -5.38 -6.21
C ILE A 125 -12.01 -6.78 -5.60
N PRO A 126 -11.65 -6.91 -4.31
CA PRO A 126 -11.62 -8.18 -3.61
C PRO A 126 -12.98 -8.89 -3.67
N THR A 127 -12.96 -10.21 -3.90
CA THR A 127 -14.18 -11.04 -3.89
C THR A 127 -14.56 -11.53 -2.50
N GLY A 128 -13.72 -11.30 -1.50
CA GLY A 128 -13.84 -11.85 -0.16
C GLY A 128 -13.07 -13.17 0.03
N LYS A 129 -12.53 -13.76 -1.03
CA LYS A 129 -11.80 -15.03 -0.95
C LYS A 129 -10.30 -14.83 -0.84
N LEU A 130 -9.66 -15.79 -0.15
CA LEU A 130 -8.21 -15.91 -0.05
C LEU A 130 -7.76 -17.10 -0.92
N LEU A 131 -6.83 -16.83 -1.85
CA LEU A 131 -6.23 -17.84 -2.72
C LEU A 131 -4.86 -18.25 -2.16
N ASP A 132 -4.54 -19.55 -2.23
CA ASP A 132 -3.19 -20.01 -1.91
C ASP A 132 -2.20 -19.53 -2.98
N ALA A 133 -1.11 -18.91 -2.54
CA ALA A 133 -0.05 -18.46 -3.44
C ALA A 133 0.80 -19.65 -3.96
N ALA A 134 0.83 -20.76 -3.23
CA ALA A 134 1.67 -21.91 -3.50
C ALA A 134 1.52 -22.43 -4.94
N GLY A 135 2.64 -22.61 -5.63
CA GLY A 135 2.66 -23.14 -7.00
C GLY A 135 2.18 -22.17 -8.07
N THR A 136 1.90 -20.92 -7.73
CA THR A 136 1.49 -19.87 -8.65
C THR A 136 2.61 -18.84 -8.87
N PRO A 137 2.53 -17.97 -9.88
CA PRO A 137 3.45 -16.83 -10.01
C PRO A 137 3.42 -15.86 -8.82
N GLN A 138 2.38 -15.88 -7.98
CA GLN A 138 2.24 -15.06 -6.77
C GLN A 138 2.93 -15.66 -5.54
N ASP A 139 3.60 -16.80 -5.65
CA ASP A 139 4.34 -17.43 -4.55
C ASP A 139 5.69 -16.73 -4.32
N PHE A 140 5.70 -15.73 -3.44
CA PHE A 140 6.89 -15.01 -3.01
C PHE A 140 7.43 -15.46 -1.64
N ARG A 141 7.08 -16.65 -1.13
CA ARG A 141 7.64 -17.16 0.13
C ARG A 141 9.15 -17.38 0.08
N GLN A 142 9.71 -17.49 -1.12
CA GLN A 142 11.16 -17.48 -1.40
C GLN A 142 11.47 -16.34 -2.36
N PHE A 143 12.72 -15.84 -2.32
CA PHE A 143 13.15 -14.81 -3.26
C PHE A 143 12.96 -15.25 -4.71
N ARG A 144 12.20 -14.46 -5.45
CA ARG A 144 12.02 -14.66 -6.89
C ARG A 144 11.83 -13.33 -7.61
N PRO A 145 12.29 -13.21 -8.85
CA PRO A 145 12.09 -12.03 -9.67
C PRO A 145 10.63 -11.90 -10.13
N PHE A 146 10.22 -10.68 -10.48
CA PHE A 146 8.89 -10.43 -11.02
C PHE A 146 8.73 -10.92 -12.46
N ARG A 147 9.79 -10.87 -13.28
CA ARG A 147 9.78 -11.14 -14.71
C ARG A 147 9.04 -12.43 -15.12
N PRO A 148 9.29 -13.61 -14.51
CA PRO A 148 8.61 -14.83 -14.89
C PRO A 148 7.09 -14.78 -14.69
N GLY A 149 6.62 -14.04 -13.68
CA GLY A 149 5.19 -13.87 -13.42
C GLY A 149 4.54 -12.96 -14.43
N ILE A 150 5.17 -11.84 -14.77
CA ILE A 150 4.67 -10.89 -15.79
C ILE A 150 4.50 -11.56 -17.16
N GLY A 151 5.44 -12.44 -17.53
CA GLY A 151 5.36 -13.19 -18.79
C GLY A 151 4.48 -14.44 -18.77
N SER A 152 3.78 -14.72 -17.65
CA SER A 152 2.97 -15.92 -17.49
C SER A 152 1.55 -15.75 -18.04
N GLU A 153 0.92 -16.89 -18.39
CA GLU A 153 -0.50 -16.93 -18.76
C GLU A 153 -1.43 -16.99 -17.54
N PHE A 154 -0.91 -16.73 -16.34
CA PHE A 154 -1.71 -16.73 -15.12
C PHE A 154 -2.67 -15.53 -15.13
N ASN A 155 -3.96 -15.81 -15.20
CA ASN A 155 -5.01 -14.82 -15.45
C ASN A 155 -4.91 -13.60 -14.55
N HIS A 156 -4.74 -13.80 -13.24
CA HIS A 156 -4.67 -12.69 -12.30
C HIS A 156 -3.52 -11.71 -12.58
N ILE A 157 -2.38 -12.16 -13.14
CA ILE A 157 -1.26 -11.27 -13.48
C ILE A 157 -1.41 -10.73 -14.89
N ARG A 158 -1.78 -11.59 -15.85
CA ARG A 158 -1.95 -11.20 -17.25
C ARG A 158 -3.00 -10.10 -17.41
N ASP A 159 -4.15 -10.24 -16.75
CA ASP A 159 -5.29 -9.34 -16.91
C ASP A 159 -5.02 -7.95 -16.31
N PHE A 160 -4.10 -7.86 -15.34
CA PHE A 160 -3.63 -6.61 -14.72
C PHE A 160 -2.29 -6.10 -15.30
N LYS A 161 -1.77 -6.70 -16.38
CA LYS A 161 -0.46 -6.40 -16.97
C LYS A 161 0.72 -6.60 -16.01
N GLY A 162 0.52 -7.22 -14.86
CA GLY A 162 1.54 -7.38 -13.84
C GLY A 162 0.96 -7.63 -12.46
N TYR A 163 1.79 -7.48 -11.45
CA TYR A 163 1.32 -7.55 -10.09
C TYR A 163 0.60 -6.25 -9.72
N ASP A 164 -0.55 -6.39 -9.11
CA ASP A 164 -1.37 -5.36 -8.48
C ASP A 164 -2.32 -6.08 -7.52
N HIS A 165 -1.70 -6.70 -6.49
CA HIS A 165 -2.41 -7.68 -5.67
C HIS A 165 -2.10 -7.49 -4.19
N PRO A 166 -3.12 -7.63 -3.31
CA PRO A 166 -2.94 -7.60 -1.86
C PRO A 166 -2.56 -9.00 -1.34
N PHE A 167 -1.35 -9.10 -0.81
CA PHE A 167 -0.79 -10.27 -0.16
C PHE A 167 -1.10 -10.24 1.34
N VAL A 168 -1.63 -11.33 1.88
CA VAL A 168 -1.99 -11.48 3.29
C VAL A 168 -0.75 -11.82 4.09
N ILE A 169 -0.47 -11.08 5.16
CA ILE A 169 0.71 -11.33 6.01
C ILE A 169 0.42 -12.49 6.97
N ASP A 170 1.22 -13.55 6.84
CA ASP A 170 1.09 -14.73 7.68
C ASP A 170 1.42 -14.39 9.15
N GLY A 171 0.57 -14.86 10.06
CA GLY A 171 0.76 -14.65 11.48
C GLY A 171 0.54 -13.20 11.96
N TRP A 172 -0.04 -12.33 11.13
CA TRP A 172 -0.37 -10.97 11.54
C TRP A 172 -1.22 -10.93 12.81
N GLN A 173 -0.93 -9.98 13.67
CA GLN A 173 -1.73 -9.66 14.86
C GLN A 173 -1.95 -8.14 14.93
N PRO A 174 -3.13 -7.68 15.37
CA PRO A 174 -3.43 -6.25 15.48
C PRO A 174 -2.40 -5.50 16.32
N ASN A 175 -1.93 -4.37 15.82
CA ASN A 175 -0.99 -3.47 16.49
C ASN A 175 0.42 -4.06 16.80
N ILE A 176 0.72 -5.24 16.27
CA ILE A 176 2.07 -5.83 16.40
C ILE A 176 2.85 -5.57 15.12
N LEU A 177 4.03 -4.98 15.26
CA LEU A 177 4.96 -4.80 14.15
C LEU A 177 5.57 -6.16 13.80
N GLY A 178 5.30 -6.64 12.58
CA GLY A 178 5.78 -7.93 12.08
C GLY A 178 6.53 -7.79 10.76
N GLU A 179 7.30 -8.81 10.40
CA GLU A 179 8.01 -8.87 9.12
C GLU A 179 7.02 -9.11 7.98
N VAL A 180 7.05 -8.22 6.97
CA VAL A 180 6.29 -8.32 5.73
C VAL A 180 7.09 -9.04 4.66
N GLY A 181 8.35 -8.64 4.46
CA GLY A 181 9.21 -9.21 3.44
C GLY A 181 10.48 -8.42 3.16
N GLU A 182 11.09 -8.71 2.02
CA GLU A 182 12.32 -8.05 1.58
C GLU A 182 12.37 -7.97 0.05
N LEU A 183 12.73 -6.80 -0.46
CA LEU A 183 13.04 -6.55 -1.87
C LEU A 183 14.55 -6.45 -2.04
N ARG A 184 15.11 -7.09 -3.09
CA ARG A 184 16.55 -7.09 -3.40
C ARG A 184 16.81 -6.76 -4.87
N GLU A 185 17.97 -6.15 -5.12
CA GLU A 185 18.50 -5.94 -6.47
C GLU A 185 19.97 -6.42 -6.53
N LYS A 186 20.23 -7.42 -7.40
CA LYS A 186 21.51 -8.13 -7.44
C LYS A 186 22.67 -7.30 -7.97
N GLY A 187 22.41 -6.42 -8.94
CA GLY A 187 23.45 -5.64 -9.58
C GLY A 187 24.09 -4.61 -8.65
N SER A 188 23.27 -3.97 -7.81
CA SER A 188 23.72 -2.99 -6.81
C SER A 188 24.04 -3.61 -5.45
N GLY A 189 23.54 -4.82 -5.16
CA GLY A 189 23.59 -5.45 -3.84
C GLY A 189 22.67 -4.80 -2.82
N ARG A 190 21.78 -3.88 -3.22
CA ARG A 190 20.86 -3.17 -2.29
C ARG A 190 19.66 -4.02 -1.95
N CYS A 191 19.18 -3.85 -0.72
CA CYS A 191 17.92 -4.43 -0.27
C CYS A 191 17.14 -3.45 0.59
N VAL A 192 15.83 -3.70 0.70
CA VAL A 192 14.95 -3.08 1.69
C VAL A 192 14.12 -4.16 2.37
N LYS A 193 14.24 -4.24 3.71
CA LYS A 193 13.37 -5.07 4.55
C LYS A 193 12.16 -4.25 4.97
N ILE A 194 11.00 -4.88 4.90
CA ILE A 194 9.72 -4.26 5.18
C ILE A 194 9.12 -4.90 6.43
N LEU A 195 8.74 -4.06 7.40
CA LEU A 195 7.95 -4.47 8.56
C LEU A 195 6.69 -3.62 8.60
N SER A 196 5.60 -4.18 9.09
CA SER A 196 4.36 -3.42 9.28
C SER A 196 3.48 -4.00 10.39
N SER A 197 2.61 -3.17 10.93
CA SER A 197 1.51 -3.57 11.79
C SER A 197 0.21 -3.85 11.03
N GLN A 198 0.23 -3.72 9.70
CA GLN A 198 -0.92 -3.92 8.81
C GLN A 198 -1.08 -5.39 8.39
N PRO A 199 -2.33 -5.85 8.12
CA PRO A 199 -2.63 -7.26 7.80
C PRO A 199 -2.23 -7.68 6.39
N SER A 200 -1.99 -6.76 5.49
CA SER A 200 -1.62 -7.04 4.10
C SER A 200 -0.61 -6.07 3.54
N VAL A 201 -0.05 -6.46 2.42
CA VAL A 201 0.77 -5.60 1.57
C VAL A 201 0.29 -5.68 0.12
N MET A 202 -0.03 -4.53 -0.46
CA MET A 202 -0.22 -4.42 -1.91
C MET A 202 1.14 -4.38 -2.57
N VAL A 203 1.31 -5.21 -3.60
CA VAL A 203 2.49 -5.17 -4.48
C VAL A 203 2.04 -4.77 -5.86
N TYR A 204 2.47 -3.58 -6.29
CA TYR A 204 2.16 -3.03 -7.59
C TYR A 204 3.44 -2.80 -8.39
N THR A 205 3.59 -3.50 -9.50
CA THR A 205 4.81 -3.46 -10.33
C THR A 205 4.87 -2.30 -11.32
N GLY A 206 4.10 -1.24 -11.09
CA GLY A 206 4.14 -0.05 -11.94
C GLY A 206 3.62 -0.32 -13.36
N ASN A 207 2.60 -1.16 -13.50
CA ASN A 207 2.07 -1.66 -14.77
C ASN A 207 1.56 -0.57 -15.73
N TRP A 208 1.31 0.64 -15.18
CA TRP A 208 0.73 1.79 -15.88
C TRP A 208 1.50 3.09 -15.56
N LEU A 209 2.79 2.99 -15.25
CA LEU A 209 3.62 4.19 -14.98
C LEU A 209 3.85 5.04 -16.23
N ALA A 210 3.93 4.42 -17.40
CA ALA A 210 4.11 5.14 -18.65
C ALA A 210 2.98 6.13 -18.89
N GLY A 211 3.33 7.41 -18.98
CA GLY A 211 2.37 8.50 -19.16
C GLY A 211 1.65 8.99 -17.90
N GLY A 212 1.80 8.30 -16.77
CA GLY A 212 1.22 8.71 -15.49
C GLY A 212 2.06 9.75 -14.73
N CYS A 213 3.37 9.78 -14.98
CA CYS A 213 4.29 10.75 -14.41
C CYS A 213 4.83 11.67 -15.50
N PRO A 214 4.57 12.99 -15.45
CA PRO A 214 4.93 13.90 -16.53
C PRO A 214 6.43 14.03 -16.73
N GLU A 215 7.22 14.12 -15.65
CA GLU A 215 8.67 14.25 -15.71
C GLU A 215 9.34 13.66 -14.48
N THR A 216 10.50 13.02 -14.69
CA THR A 216 11.37 12.57 -13.60
C THR A 216 12.24 13.71 -13.10
N LYS A 217 12.89 13.55 -11.94
CA LYS A 217 13.86 14.53 -11.40
C LYS A 217 15.02 14.82 -12.38
N THR A 218 15.31 13.89 -13.27
CA THR A 218 16.40 13.97 -14.26
C THR A 218 15.91 14.44 -15.63
N GLY A 219 14.63 14.83 -15.78
CA GLY A 219 14.03 15.30 -17.03
C GLY A 219 13.67 14.19 -18.02
N GLY A 220 13.71 12.93 -17.58
CA GLY A 220 13.24 11.76 -18.34
C GLY A 220 11.76 11.46 -18.11
N ARG A 221 11.33 10.28 -18.57
CA ARG A 221 9.99 9.71 -18.32
C ARG A 221 10.13 8.31 -17.75
N TYR A 222 9.20 7.94 -16.86
CA TYR A 222 9.10 6.55 -16.43
C TYR A 222 8.33 5.73 -17.46
N ASN A 223 8.78 4.49 -17.65
CA ASN A 223 8.08 3.46 -18.41
C ASN A 223 7.35 2.53 -17.46
N ASP A 224 6.46 1.70 -17.99
CA ASP A 224 5.88 0.60 -17.24
C ASP A 224 7.00 -0.25 -16.62
N TYR A 225 6.83 -0.64 -15.37
CA TYR A 225 7.78 -1.43 -14.59
C TYR A 225 9.09 -0.73 -14.19
N ASP A 226 9.19 0.58 -14.26
CA ASP A 226 10.38 1.31 -13.78
C ASP A 226 10.40 1.49 -12.25
N GLY A 227 9.35 1.06 -11.56
CA GLY A 227 9.28 1.06 -10.11
C GLY A 227 8.28 0.05 -9.58
N VAL A 228 8.47 -0.42 -8.35
CA VAL A 228 7.52 -1.26 -7.62
C VAL A 228 7.03 -0.54 -6.37
N ALA A 229 5.70 -0.42 -6.20
CA ALA A 229 5.10 0.04 -4.96
C ALA A 229 4.85 -1.14 -4.01
N ILE A 230 5.16 -0.92 -2.73
CA ILE A 230 4.96 -1.88 -1.64
C ILE A 230 4.19 -1.15 -0.55
N GLU A 231 2.89 -1.38 -0.51
CA GLU A 231 1.94 -0.60 0.28
C GLU A 231 1.35 -1.47 1.38
N CYS A 232 1.87 -1.32 2.59
CA CYS A 232 1.32 -2.02 3.75
C CYS A 232 0.02 -1.33 4.18
N GLN A 233 -1.09 -2.09 4.20
CA GLN A 233 -2.42 -1.55 4.46
C GLN A 233 -3.38 -2.63 4.96
N ASN A 234 -4.56 -2.20 5.43
CA ASN A 234 -5.66 -3.13 5.62
C ASN A 234 -6.15 -3.64 4.24
N TYR A 235 -6.92 -4.72 4.24
CA TYR A 235 -7.46 -5.28 3.00
C TYR A 235 -8.27 -4.22 2.26
N PRO A 236 -8.07 -4.06 0.94
CA PRO A 236 -8.94 -3.19 0.15
C PRO A 236 -10.40 -3.63 0.29
N ASP A 237 -11.32 -2.68 0.26
CA ASP A 237 -12.78 -2.90 0.37
C ASP A 237 -13.23 -3.62 1.66
N ALA A 238 -12.38 -3.66 2.71
CA ALA A 238 -12.66 -4.38 3.95
C ALA A 238 -13.96 -3.94 4.64
N VAL A 239 -14.40 -2.71 4.45
CA VAL A 239 -15.66 -2.20 5.01
C VAL A 239 -16.90 -2.97 4.51
N ASN A 240 -16.82 -3.57 3.33
CA ASN A 240 -17.89 -4.35 2.69
C ASN A 240 -17.76 -5.87 2.90
N HIS A 241 -16.71 -6.32 3.60
CA HIS A 241 -16.42 -7.73 3.86
C HIS A 241 -16.33 -8.00 5.37
N PRO A 242 -17.39 -8.53 6.02
CA PRO A 242 -17.44 -8.72 7.47
C PRO A 242 -16.33 -9.65 8.03
N ASP A 243 -15.82 -10.56 7.21
CA ASP A 243 -14.77 -11.51 7.58
C ASP A 243 -13.35 -10.91 7.47
N PHE A 244 -13.21 -9.71 6.93
CA PHE A 244 -11.95 -9.01 6.83
C PHE A 244 -11.63 -8.24 8.12
N PRO A 245 -10.35 -7.96 8.40
CA PRO A 245 -9.98 -7.05 9.49
C PRO A 245 -10.72 -5.71 9.35
N SER A 246 -11.38 -5.27 10.41
CA SER A 246 -12.23 -4.07 10.36
C SER A 246 -11.41 -2.82 10.07
N PRO A 247 -11.81 -1.98 9.10
CA PRO A 247 -11.20 -0.69 8.82
C PRO A 247 -11.85 0.45 9.62
N LEU A 248 -12.80 0.14 10.52
CA LEU A 248 -13.58 1.14 11.24
C LEU A 248 -12.78 1.74 12.40
N LEU A 249 -12.78 3.06 12.47
CA LEU A 249 -12.32 3.85 13.61
C LEU A 249 -13.53 4.47 14.28
N LYS A 250 -13.64 4.34 15.61
CA LYS A 250 -14.74 4.90 16.41
C LYS A 250 -14.27 6.08 17.24
N PRO A 251 -15.21 6.97 17.65
CA PRO A 251 -14.91 8.02 18.62
C PRO A 251 -14.27 7.44 19.89
N GLY A 252 -13.17 8.08 20.32
CA GLY A 252 -12.41 7.65 21.50
C GLY A 252 -11.34 6.58 21.23
N GLU A 253 -11.34 5.96 20.06
CA GLU A 253 -10.26 5.05 19.63
C GLU A 253 -9.12 5.83 18.96
N LEU A 254 -7.93 5.27 19.00
CA LEU A 254 -6.75 5.77 18.27
C LEU A 254 -6.41 4.78 17.15
N TYR A 255 -6.46 5.24 15.91
CA TYR A 255 -5.81 4.55 14.80
C TYR A 255 -4.30 4.75 14.94
N CYS A 256 -3.53 3.68 14.97
CA CYS A 256 -2.08 3.72 15.03
C CYS A 256 -1.51 2.57 14.20
N GLN A 257 -0.91 2.89 13.06
CA GLN A 257 -0.31 1.89 12.17
C GLN A 257 1.10 2.30 11.80
N LYS A 258 1.99 1.30 11.69
CA LYS A 258 3.40 1.49 11.40
C LYS A 258 3.85 0.73 10.16
N ILE A 259 4.72 1.38 9.40
CA ILE A 259 5.45 0.80 8.28
C ILE A 259 6.92 1.15 8.49
N VAL A 260 7.81 0.14 8.38
CA VAL A 260 9.25 0.35 8.47
C VAL A 260 9.92 -0.16 7.21
N PHE A 261 10.70 0.70 6.59
CA PHE A 261 11.60 0.37 5.49
C PHE A 261 13.04 0.43 5.99
N ARG A 262 13.69 -0.72 6.14
CA ARG A 262 15.10 -0.80 6.55
C ARG A 262 15.97 -1.08 5.35
N PHE A 263 16.78 -0.09 4.98
CA PHE A 263 17.67 -0.15 3.83
C PHE A 263 19.00 -0.79 4.20
N GLY A 264 19.55 -1.58 3.28
CA GLY A 264 20.81 -2.28 3.49
C GLY A 264 21.39 -2.86 2.22
N THR A 265 22.39 -3.73 2.42
CA THR A 265 23.01 -4.55 1.37
C THR A 265 23.00 -6.03 1.77
N PHE A 266 23.08 -6.95 0.80
CA PHE A 266 23.07 -8.41 1.01
C PHE A 266 24.18 -9.10 0.23
#